data_900dd97db7e8990d72ab61aad54ed683
#
_entry.id   900dd97db7e8990d72ab61aad54ed683
#
_cell.length_a   1.000
_cell.length_b   1.000
_cell.length_c   1.000
_cell.angle_alpha   90.00
_cell.angle_beta   90.00
_cell.angle_gamma   90.00
#
_symmetry.space_group_name_H-M   'P 1'
#
loop_
_entity.id
_entity.type
_entity.pdbx_description
1 polymer ?
#
loop_
_entity_poly.entity_id
_entity_poly.type
_entity_poly.pdbx_seq_one_letter_code
_entity_poly.pdbx_strand_id
1 'polypeptide(L)'
;PGIGSYTAGAISSIAYGVPNPAVDGNVLRVISRLQGDYSDIKKASVKTAMEQEIAAVMPKDAASSYNQGLIEIGALVCIPGGEPRCRECPLESLCITKKKGLWKEIPVKSVPKPKRMEEKTVFLVEWKEKVAIHKRPPKGLLASLYELPNIEGHLTKEEAAEQIKSWI
;
A
#
# COMPACT_ATOMS: atom_id res chain seq x y z
N PRO A 1 -13.78 -5.06 -9.60
CA PRO A 1 -13.41 -5.42 -8.24
C PRO A 1 -11.91 -5.68 -8.15
N GLY A 2 -11.25 -5.26 -7.03
CA GLY A 2 -9.82 -5.51 -6.79
C GLY A 2 -8.84 -4.51 -7.39
N ILE A 3 -9.29 -3.53 -8.16
CA ILE A 3 -8.44 -2.47 -8.74
C ILE A 3 -8.66 -1.18 -7.95
N GLY A 4 -7.61 -0.70 -7.29
CA GLY A 4 -7.62 0.58 -6.57
C GLY A 4 -7.32 1.78 -7.48
N SER A 5 -7.46 3.02 -6.94
CA SER A 5 -7.23 4.28 -7.68
C SER A 5 -5.86 4.33 -8.37
N TYR A 6 -4.79 3.90 -7.69
CA TYR A 6 -3.45 3.85 -8.28
C TYR A 6 -3.39 2.97 -9.54
N THR A 7 -3.85 1.71 -9.43
CA THR A 7 -3.80 0.78 -10.56
C THR A 7 -4.70 1.25 -11.71
N ALA A 8 -5.88 1.78 -11.39
CA ALA A 8 -6.78 2.37 -12.38
C ALA A 8 -6.11 3.56 -13.08
N GLY A 9 -5.50 4.48 -12.32
CA GLY A 9 -4.77 5.62 -12.85
C GLY A 9 -3.59 5.21 -13.74
N ALA A 10 -2.79 4.25 -13.28
CA ALA A 10 -1.64 3.76 -14.03
C ALA A 10 -2.06 3.11 -15.35
N ILE A 11 -3.02 2.19 -15.33
CA ILE A 11 -3.48 1.52 -16.56
C ILE A 11 -4.11 2.53 -17.53
N SER A 12 -5.01 3.39 -17.03
CA SER A 12 -5.71 4.34 -17.92
C SER A 12 -4.78 5.37 -18.53
N SER A 13 -3.77 5.85 -17.80
CA SER A 13 -2.84 6.84 -18.34
C SER A 13 -1.75 6.23 -19.20
N ILE A 14 -1.14 5.11 -18.77
CA ILE A 14 0.02 4.53 -19.46
C ILE A 14 -0.41 3.78 -20.71
N ALA A 15 -1.47 2.97 -20.62
CA ALA A 15 -1.92 2.14 -21.74
C ALA A 15 -2.89 2.85 -22.68
N TYR A 16 -3.68 3.80 -22.15
CA TYR A 16 -4.77 4.42 -22.92
C TYR A 16 -4.64 5.94 -23.08
N GLY A 17 -3.61 6.57 -22.50
CA GLY A 17 -3.39 8.01 -22.58
C GLY A 17 -4.44 8.88 -21.86
N VAL A 18 -5.31 8.28 -21.07
CA VAL A 18 -6.35 9.01 -20.33
C VAL A 18 -5.70 9.78 -19.18
N PRO A 19 -5.95 11.12 -19.04
CA PRO A 19 -5.35 11.92 -17.98
C PRO A 19 -5.96 11.60 -16.60
N ASN A 20 -5.44 10.54 -16.00
CA ASN A 20 -5.86 10.04 -14.70
C ASN A 20 -4.62 9.82 -13.81
N PRO A 21 -4.53 10.43 -12.62
CA PRO A 21 -3.36 10.35 -11.77
C PRO A 21 -3.13 8.95 -11.20
N ALA A 22 -1.87 8.52 -11.18
CA ALA A 22 -1.42 7.27 -10.56
C ALA A 22 -0.63 7.60 -9.29
N VAL A 23 -1.33 7.71 -8.16
CA VAL A 23 -0.73 8.16 -6.89
C VAL A 23 -0.42 6.97 -5.98
N ASP A 24 0.87 6.61 -5.93
CA ASP A 24 1.44 5.64 -5.00
C ASP A 24 2.20 6.30 -3.84
N GLY A 25 2.85 5.51 -3.00
CA GLY A 25 3.66 6.03 -1.90
C GLY A 25 4.89 6.85 -2.34
N ASN A 26 5.40 6.64 -3.56
CA ASN A 26 6.48 7.41 -4.14
C ASN A 26 5.98 8.79 -4.53
N VAL A 27 4.88 8.85 -5.26
CA VAL A 27 4.25 10.10 -5.69
C VAL A 27 3.81 10.93 -4.49
N LEU A 28 3.16 10.33 -3.48
CA LEU A 28 2.80 11.02 -2.24
C LEU A 28 4.02 11.68 -1.57
N ARG A 29 5.14 10.98 -1.51
CA ARG A 29 6.38 11.52 -0.95
C ARG A 29 6.95 12.68 -1.77
N VAL A 30 6.98 12.53 -3.09
CA VAL A 30 7.46 13.59 -4.00
C VAL A 30 6.64 14.85 -3.84
N ILE A 31 5.32 14.75 -3.92
CA ILE A 31 4.42 15.90 -3.84
C ILE A 31 4.48 16.55 -2.46
N SER A 32 4.42 15.76 -1.36
CA SER A 32 4.57 16.34 0.00
C SER A 32 5.87 17.12 0.16
N ARG A 33 6.99 16.60 -0.35
CA ARG A 33 8.28 17.29 -0.29
C ARG A 33 8.33 18.51 -1.21
N LEU A 34 7.74 18.43 -2.39
CA LEU A 34 7.67 19.54 -3.33
C LEU A 34 6.95 20.73 -2.71
N GLN A 35 5.79 20.47 -2.07
CA GLN A 35 4.94 21.47 -1.43
C GLN A 35 5.38 21.86 -0.01
N GLY A 36 6.27 21.08 0.63
CA GLY A 36 6.62 21.26 2.05
C GLY A 36 5.44 20.93 2.97
N ASP A 37 4.60 19.96 2.58
CA ASP A 37 3.37 19.60 3.28
C ASP A 37 3.64 18.61 4.41
N TYR A 38 3.20 18.96 5.62
CA TYR A 38 3.27 18.14 6.84
C TYR A 38 2.05 17.23 7.06
N SER A 39 1.14 17.16 6.10
CA SER A 39 0.01 16.25 6.18
C SER A 39 0.47 14.79 6.19
N ASP A 40 -0.20 13.97 7.01
CA ASP A 40 0.12 12.54 7.09
C ASP A 40 -0.30 11.81 5.81
N ILE A 41 0.68 11.40 5.01
CA ILE A 41 0.45 10.72 3.72
C ILE A 41 -0.20 9.34 3.83
N LYS A 42 -0.39 8.80 5.04
CA LYS A 42 -1.13 7.54 5.26
C LYS A 42 -2.64 7.77 5.37
N LYS A 43 -3.10 9.01 5.52
CA LYS A 43 -4.52 9.31 5.56
C LYS A 43 -5.13 9.27 4.16
N ALA A 44 -6.25 8.57 4.02
CA ALA A 44 -6.96 8.47 2.74
C ALA A 44 -7.40 9.84 2.20
N SER A 45 -7.81 10.77 3.09
CA SER A 45 -8.18 12.13 2.71
C SER A 45 -7.03 12.91 2.08
N VAL A 46 -5.80 12.76 2.60
CA VAL A 46 -4.60 13.40 2.05
C VAL A 46 -4.29 12.83 0.66
N LYS A 47 -4.38 11.51 0.51
CA LYS A 47 -4.21 10.88 -0.80
C LYS A 47 -5.22 11.40 -1.82
N THR A 48 -6.51 11.45 -1.45
CA THR A 48 -7.56 11.95 -2.34
C THR A 48 -7.35 13.42 -2.73
N ALA A 49 -6.94 14.26 -1.78
CA ALA A 49 -6.62 15.66 -2.07
C ALA A 49 -5.45 15.76 -3.08
N MET A 50 -4.37 15.02 -2.87
CA MET A 50 -3.23 15.00 -3.79
C MET A 50 -3.60 14.45 -5.18
N GLU A 51 -4.47 13.44 -5.25
CA GLU A 51 -5.00 12.93 -6.53
C GLU A 51 -5.73 14.03 -7.29
N GLN A 52 -6.54 14.86 -6.61
CA GLN A 52 -7.25 15.98 -7.22
C GLN A 52 -6.29 17.08 -7.68
N GLU A 53 -5.30 17.44 -6.87
CA GLU A 53 -4.29 18.45 -7.22
C GLU A 53 -3.47 18.03 -8.44
N ILE A 54 -3.02 16.76 -8.48
CA ILE A 54 -2.28 16.21 -9.62
C ILE A 54 -3.17 16.19 -10.86
N ALA A 55 -4.42 15.77 -10.75
CA ALA A 55 -5.37 15.77 -11.86
C ALA A 55 -5.58 17.17 -12.47
N ALA A 56 -5.59 18.22 -11.63
CA ALA A 56 -5.77 19.60 -12.06
C ALA A 56 -4.61 20.15 -12.89
N VAL A 57 -3.37 19.64 -12.68
CA VAL A 57 -2.16 20.10 -13.38
C VAL A 57 -1.61 19.12 -14.39
N MET A 58 -2.21 17.94 -14.51
CA MET A 58 -1.75 16.89 -15.41
C MET A 58 -1.94 17.29 -16.88
N PRO A 59 -0.91 17.23 -17.72
CA PRO A 59 -1.04 17.47 -19.14
C PRO A 59 -1.89 16.39 -19.81
N LYS A 60 -2.87 16.79 -20.60
CA LYS A 60 -3.83 15.88 -21.23
C LYS A 60 -3.20 15.00 -22.31
N ASP A 61 -2.19 15.51 -22.97
CA ASP A 61 -1.46 14.88 -24.09
C ASP A 61 -0.22 14.09 -23.64
N ALA A 62 0.18 14.18 -22.36
CA ALA A 62 1.36 13.56 -21.82
C ALA A 62 1.13 12.84 -20.49
N ALA A 63 -0.09 12.37 -20.24
CA ALA A 63 -0.48 11.74 -18.96
C ALA A 63 0.38 10.52 -18.60
N SER A 64 0.74 9.70 -19.58
CA SER A 64 1.62 8.55 -19.42
C SER A 64 3.00 8.95 -18.90
N SER A 65 3.68 9.85 -19.59
CA SER A 65 5.03 10.32 -19.22
C SER A 65 5.01 11.09 -17.89
N TYR A 66 3.95 11.85 -17.63
CA TYR A 66 3.79 12.58 -16.37
C TYR A 66 3.71 11.65 -15.17
N ASN A 67 2.84 10.62 -15.21
CA ASN A 67 2.73 9.65 -14.13
C ASN A 67 4.02 8.84 -13.95
N GLN A 68 4.59 8.33 -15.03
CA GLN A 68 5.85 7.58 -14.97
C GLN A 68 6.98 8.44 -14.41
N GLY A 69 7.14 9.68 -14.86
CA GLY A 69 8.15 10.60 -14.34
C GLY A 69 8.03 10.86 -12.85
N LEU A 70 6.82 11.09 -12.32
CA LEU A 70 6.62 11.24 -10.87
C LEU A 70 6.97 9.98 -10.07
N ILE A 71 6.58 8.82 -10.57
CA ILE A 71 6.89 7.52 -9.94
C ILE A 71 8.41 7.29 -9.94
N GLU A 72 9.09 7.54 -11.06
CA GLU A 72 10.54 7.35 -11.20
C GLU A 72 11.34 8.34 -10.35
N ILE A 73 10.95 9.62 -10.30
CA ILE A 73 11.56 10.61 -9.40
C ILE A 73 11.46 10.11 -7.95
N GLY A 74 10.32 9.55 -7.55
CA GLY A 74 10.16 8.98 -6.23
C GLY A 74 11.04 7.75 -6.00
N ALA A 75 11.14 6.85 -6.97
CA ALA A 75 11.89 5.61 -6.83
C ALA A 75 13.42 5.82 -6.85
N LEU A 76 13.92 6.71 -7.73
CA LEU A 76 15.35 6.82 -8.04
C LEU A 76 16.04 8.05 -7.43
N VAL A 77 15.32 9.15 -7.28
CA VAL A 77 15.88 10.46 -6.90
C VAL A 77 15.42 10.87 -5.51
N CYS A 78 14.11 11.02 -5.33
CA CYS A 78 13.50 11.42 -4.07
C CYS A 78 13.27 10.20 -3.16
N ILE A 79 14.33 9.44 -2.87
CA ILE A 79 14.30 8.14 -2.21
C ILE A 79 13.72 8.18 -0.79
N PRO A 80 13.12 7.08 -0.31
CA PRO A 80 12.72 6.91 1.08
C PRO A 80 13.91 6.55 1.98
N GLY A 81 13.83 6.88 3.27
CA GLY A 81 14.75 6.36 4.30
C GLY A 81 16.17 6.90 4.30
N GLY A 82 16.50 7.86 3.42
CA GLY A 82 17.83 8.46 3.32
C GLY A 82 17.79 9.87 2.76
N GLU A 83 18.97 10.47 2.59
CA GLU A 83 19.10 11.78 1.94
C GLU A 83 18.72 11.66 0.46
N PRO A 84 17.75 12.45 -0.02
CA PRO A 84 17.35 12.42 -1.42
C PRO A 84 18.41 13.05 -2.31
N ARG A 85 18.53 12.57 -3.55
CA ARG A 85 19.48 13.05 -4.55
C ARG A 85 19.01 14.34 -5.20
N CYS A 86 18.84 15.39 -4.39
CA CYS A 86 18.18 16.63 -4.83
C CYS A 86 18.88 17.31 -6.02
N ARG A 87 20.22 17.17 -6.14
CA ARG A 87 21.00 17.75 -7.26
C ARG A 87 20.67 17.11 -8.62
N GLU A 88 20.14 15.88 -8.61
CA GLU A 88 19.71 15.14 -9.81
C GLU A 88 18.20 15.34 -10.08
N CYS A 89 17.50 16.06 -9.19
CA CYS A 89 16.04 16.18 -9.26
C CYS A 89 15.62 17.27 -10.24
N PRO A 90 14.83 16.96 -11.28
CA PRO A 90 14.31 17.97 -12.20
C PRO A 90 13.37 19.00 -11.53
N LEU A 91 12.87 18.71 -10.32
CA LEU A 91 11.99 19.57 -9.54
C LEU A 91 12.74 20.36 -8.45
N GLU A 92 14.09 20.33 -8.42
CA GLU A 92 14.90 20.93 -7.35
C GLU A 92 14.57 22.40 -7.11
N SER A 93 14.46 23.18 -8.18
CA SER A 93 14.21 24.64 -8.11
C SER A 93 12.84 25.00 -7.52
N LEU A 94 11.87 24.12 -7.64
CA LEU A 94 10.50 24.30 -7.16
C LEU A 94 10.29 23.72 -5.74
N CYS A 95 11.20 22.86 -5.28
CA CYS A 95 11.00 22.07 -4.07
C CYS A 95 11.15 22.87 -2.78
N ILE A 96 10.05 23.04 -2.02
CA ILE A 96 10.06 23.75 -0.73
C ILE A 96 10.90 23.00 0.31
N THR A 97 10.76 21.68 0.37
CA THR A 97 11.54 20.83 1.29
C THR A 97 13.04 20.97 1.07
N LYS A 98 13.50 21.01 -0.21
CA LYS A 98 14.91 21.23 -0.53
C LYS A 98 15.37 22.62 -0.08
N LYS A 99 14.60 23.66 -0.38
CA LYS A 99 14.92 25.04 0.01
C LYS A 99 15.05 25.24 1.51
N LYS A 100 14.26 24.52 2.30
CA LYS A 100 14.21 24.64 3.76
C LYS A 100 14.96 23.53 4.51
N GLY A 101 15.54 22.54 3.84
CA GLY A 101 16.29 21.45 4.47
C GLY A 101 15.41 20.44 5.23
N LEU A 102 14.11 20.31 4.89
CA LEU A 102 13.12 19.56 5.67
C LEU A 102 12.98 18.08 5.28
N TRP A 103 13.91 17.50 4.54
CA TRP A 103 13.75 16.16 4.00
C TRP A 103 13.68 15.04 5.07
N LYS A 104 14.19 15.30 6.29
CA LYS A 104 14.08 14.38 7.42
C LYS A 104 12.69 14.40 8.06
N GLU A 105 11.96 15.50 7.92
CA GLU A 105 10.67 15.72 8.51
C GLU A 105 9.52 15.34 7.57
N ILE A 106 9.72 15.54 6.26
CA ILE A 106 8.71 15.33 5.22
C ILE A 106 9.14 14.14 4.32
N PRO A 107 8.24 13.18 4.07
CA PRO A 107 6.81 13.18 4.40
C PRO A 107 6.51 12.70 5.83
N VAL A 108 5.47 13.25 6.42
CA VAL A 108 4.96 12.78 7.72
C VAL A 108 4.20 11.47 7.50
N LYS A 109 4.46 10.50 8.39
CA LYS A 109 3.79 9.19 8.41
C LYS A 109 3.42 8.81 9.83
N SER A 110 2.14 8.59 10.08
CA SER A 110 1.69 8.06 11.36
C SER A 110 2.32 6.70 11.64
N VAL A 111 2.65 6.48 12.91
CA VAL A 111 3.17 5.18 13.36
C VAL A 111 2.07 4.13 13.22
N PRO A 112 2.35 2.98 12.59
CA PRO A 112 1.37 1.90 12.52
C PRO A 112 0.94 1.46 13.93
N LYS A 113 -0.34 1.14 14.09
CA LYS A 113 -0.78 0.47 15.33
C LYS A 113 0.04 -0.81 15.53
N PRO A 114 0.34 -1.20 16.78
CA PRO A 114 0.98 -2.48 17.06
C PRO A 114 0.21 -3.61 16.37
N LYS A 115 0.94 -4.57 15.81
CA LYS A 115 0.31 -5.75 15.23
C LYS A 115 -0.33 -6.56 16.35
N ARG A 116 -1.60 -6.95 16.17
CA ARG A 116 -2.25 -7.92 17.06
C ARG A 116 -1.57 -9.28 16.82
N MET A 117 -1.06 -9.86 17.89
CA MET A 117 -0.58 -11.25 17.89
C MET A 117 -1.77 -12.14 18.19
N GLU A 118 -2.03 -13.10 17.32
CA GLU A 118 -3.06 -14.13 17.49
C GLU A 118 -2.38 -15.48 17.49
N GLU A 119 -2.61 -16.25 18.56
CA GLU A 119 -2.17 -17.63 18.63
C GLU A 119 -3.28 -18.52 18.08
N LYS A 120 -2.92 -19.41 17.16
CA LYS A 120 -3.85 -20.35 16.54
C LYS A 120 -3.20 -21.71 16.36
N THR A 121 -3.94 -22.74 16.68
CA THR A 121 -3.61 -24.11 16.26
C THR A 121 -4.28 -24.37 14.93
N VAL A 122 -3.49 -24.65 13.91
CA VAL A 122 -3.93 -24.91 12.54
C VAL A 122 -3.80 -26.42 12.26
N PHE A 123 -4.84 -27.01 11.71
CA PHE A 123 -4.90 -28.44 11.39
C PHE A 123 -4.75 -28.67 9.89
N LEU A 124 -3.73 -29.45 9.50
CA LEU A 124 -3.62 -30.02 8.17
C LEU A 124 -4.27 -31.42 8.19
N VAL A 125 -5.50 -31.49 7.71
CA VAL A 125 -6.26 -32.74 7.66
C VAL A 125 -6.31 -33.22 6.22
N GLU A 126 -5.70 -34.37 5.98
CA GLU A 126 -5.61 -34.98 4.65
C GLU A 126 -6.39 -36.29 4.59
N TRP A 127 -7.09 -36.51 3.49
CA TRP A 127 -7.76 -37.76 3.20
C TRP A 127 -7.83 -38.02 1.68
N LYS A 128 -7.34 -39.11 1.21
CA LYS A 128 -7.34 -39.52 -0.21
C LYS A 128 -6.94 -38.35 -1.14
N GLU A 129 -5.75 -37.81 -0.94
CA GLU A 129 -5.17 -36.67 -1.71
C GLU A 129 -5.97 -35.35 -1.64
N LYS A 130 -6.90 -35.24 -0.70
CA LYS A 130 -7.67 -34.03 -0.46
C LYS A 130 -7.31 -33.41 0.88
N VAL A 131 -7.31 -32.08 0.93
CA VAL A 131 -7.07 -31.32 2.15
C VAL A 131 -8.39 -30.68 2.61
N ALA A 132 -8.69 -30.78 3.90
CA ALA A 132 -9.85 -30.11 4.48
C ALA A 132 -9.61 -28.60 4.50
N ILE A 133 -10.58 -27.86 4.00
CA ILE A 133 -10.60 -26.38 4.06
C ILE A 133 -12.01 -25.92 4.46
N HIS A 134 -12.10 -24.76 5.09
CA HIS A 134 -13.38 -24.11 5.33
C HIS A 134 -13.35 -22.66 4.86
N LYS A 135 -14.52 -22.11 4.59
CA LYS A 135 -14.67 -20.73 4.16
C LYS A 135 -14.82 -19.81 5.36
N ARG A 136 -14.03 -18.75 5.40
CA ARG A 136 -14.11 -17.71 6.42
C ARG A 136 -15.47 -16.97 6.37
N PRO A 137 -15.89 -16.38 7.50
CA PRO A 137 -17.08 -15.56 7.53
C PRO A 137 -17.10 -14.46 6.48
N PRO A 138 -18.28 -13.97 6.06
CA PRO A 138 -18.39 -12.94 5.03
C PRO A 138 -17.96 -11.54 5.49
N LYS A 139 -17.58 -11.39 6.77
CA LYS A 139 -17.09 -10.15 7.37
C LYS A 139 -15.81 -10.40 8.17
N GLY A 140 -14.96 -9.37 8.27
CA GLY A 140 -13.71 -9.42 9.03
C GLY A 140 -12.47 -9.60 8.16
N LEU A 141 -11.35 -9.95 8.78
CA LEU A 141 -10.07 -10.14 8.11
C LEU A 141 -10.12 -11.33 7.13
N LEU A 142 -9.70 -11.11 5.88
CA LEU A 142 -9.72 -12.13 4.83
C LEU A 142 -11.10 -12.77 4.61
N ALA A 143 -12.16 -11.96 4.69
CA ALA A 143 -13.56 -12.39 4.56
C ALA A 143 -13.80 -13.19 3.27
N SER A 144 -14.56 -14.29 3.39
CA SER A 144 -14.94 -15.19 2.30
C SER A 144 -13.77 -15.93 1.60
N LEU A 145 -12.54 -15.80 2.07
CA LEU A 145 -11.45 -16.66 1.62
C LEU A 145 -11.52 -18.04 2.30
N TYR A 146 -10.83 -19.02 1.71
CA TYR A 146 -10.70 -20.35 2.30
C TYR A 146 -9.45 -20.43 3.18
N GLU A 147 -9.55 -21.17 4.27
CA GLU A 147 -8.43 -21.44 5.18
C GLU A 147 -8.46 -22.89 5.67
N LEU A 148 -7.34 -23.36 6.20
CA LEU A 148 -7.27 -24.63 6.90
C LEU A 148 -8.08 -24.56 8.20
N PRO A 149 -8.70 -25.66 8.67
CA PRO A 149 -9.36 -25.72 9.97
C PRO A 149 -8.41 -25.21 11.06
N ASN A 150 -8.89 -24.32 11.91
CA ASN A 150 -8.09 -23.74 12.99
C ASN A 150 -8.97 -23.40 14.18
N ILE A 151 -8.35 -23.33 15.33
CA ILE A 151 -8.95 -22.85 16.59
C ILE A 151 -8.05 -21.81 17.24
N GLU A 152 -8.60 -20.96 18.08
CA GLU A 152 -7.83 -20.00 18.86
C GLU A 152 -7.01 -20.73 19.95
N GLY A 153 -5.80 -20.24 20.21
CA GLY A 153 -4.90 -20.78 21.22
C GLY A 153 -3.92 -21.83 20.69
N HIS A 154 -3.00 -22.21 21.58
CA HIS A 154 -1.99 -23.22 21.33
C HIS A 154 -2.38 -24.52 22.02
N LEU A 155 -2.65 -25.57 21.23
CA LEU A 155 -2.90 -26.92 21.76
C LEU A 155 -1.64 -27.76 21.75
N THR A 156 -1.53 -28.66 22.72
CA THR A 156 -0.60 -29.79 22.68
C THR A 156 -1.00 -30.78 21.60
N LYS A 157 -0.11 -31.72 21.27
CA LYS A 157 -0.42 -32.76 20.28
C LYS A 157 -1.61 -33.63 20.69
N GLU A 158 -1.70 -33.95 21.97
CA GLU A 158 -2.74 -34.77 22.58
C GLU A 158 -4.10 -34.07 22.48
N GLU A 159 -4.17 -32.80 22.91
CA GLU A 159 -5.38 -31.97 22.81
C GLU A 159 -5.81 -31.76 21.35
N ALA A 160 -4.85 -31.52 20.45
CA ALA A 160 -5.13 -31.38 19.03
C ALA A 160 -5.70 -32.66 18.41
N ALA A 161 -5.20 -33.83 18.84
CA ALA A 161 -5.72 -35.12 18.40
C ALA A 161 -7.15 -35.39 18.89
N GLU A 162 -7.46 -35.00 20.13
CA GLU A 162 -8.83 -35.08 20.64
C GLU A 162 -9.79 -34.13 19.93
N GLN A 163 -9.32 -32.91 19.64
CA GLN A 163 -10.11 -31.94 18.89
C GLN A 163 -10.49 -32.46 17.49
N ILE A 164 -9.55 -33.07 16.77
CA ILE A 164 -9.85 -33.67 15.44
C ILE A 164 -10.89 -34.80 15.58
N LYS A 165 -10.77 -35.67 16.60
CA LYS A 165 -11.73 -36.74 16.81
C LYS A 165 -13.16 -36.21 17.04
N SER A 166 -13.30 -35.03 17.61
CA SER A 166 -14.63 -34.40 17.81
C SER A 166 -15.26 -33.87 16.51
N TRP A 167 -14.50 -33.75 15.43
CA TRP A 167 -14.98 -33.27 14.11
C TRP A 167 -15.37 -34.40 13.16
N ILE A 168 -14.95 -35.64 13.46
CA ILE A 168 -15.18 -36.84 12.65
C ILE A 168 -16.26 -37.70 13.28
#